data_9980767df6513183ae7874c155271c3f
#
_entry.id   9980767df6513183ae7874c155271c3f
#
_cell.length_a   1.000
_cell.length_b   1.000
_cell.length_c   1.000
_cell.angle_alpha   90.00
_cell.angle_beta   90.00
_cell.angle_gamma   90.00
#
_symmetry.space_group_name_H-M   'P 1'
#
loop_
_entity.id
_entity.type
_entity.pdbx_description
1 polymer ?
#
loop_
_entity_poly.entity_id
_entity_poly.type
_entity_poly.pdbx_seq_one_letter_code
_entity_poly.pdbx_strand_id
1 'polypeptide(L)'
;DLFGGGKNTSTDEIEPKFLLNQKFSNPLKNIYYNFLLRENLNSISSVQKLLTKYKNNIKLIAGDTNSVLNNIDLNKIDFIFLDGGHSYKTVTNDLEILYKTLKGKKAVVLCDDYGDESYIKEVRNAINDFVKKNNLHLELIENRFAELIL
;
A
#
# COMPACT_ATOMS: atom_id res chain seq x y z
N ASP A 1 -2.92 -5.15 -2.15
CA ASP A 1 -1.69 -5.87 -1.80
C ASP A 1 -1.49 -7.06 -2.73
N LEU A 2 -0.25 -7.38 -3.06
CA LEU A 2 0.13 -8.52 -3.91
C LEU A 2 0.20 -9.86 -3.16
N PHE A 3 0.07 -9.84 -1.84
CA PHE A 3 0.08 -11.03 -0.96
C PHE A 3 1.23 -12.02 -1.27
N GLY A 4 2.43 -11.48 -1.40
CA GLY A 4 3.66 -12.27 -1.50
C GLY A 4 3.94 -12.97 -2.82
N GLY A 5 3.35 -12.59 -3.93
CA GLY A 5 3.61 -13.33 -5.16
C GLY A 5 3.30 -12.68 -6.49
N GLY A 6 2.81 -11.47 -6.50
CA GLY A 6 2.53 -10.79 -7.76
C GLY A 6 3.80 -10.26 -8.41
N LYS A 7 3.97 -10.49 -9.71
CA LYS A 7 4.83 -9.63 -10.52
C LYS A 7 4.03 -8.35 -10.77
N ASN A 8 4.58 -7.21 -10.37
CA ASN A 8 4.06 -5.95 -10.83
C ASN A 8 4.35 -5.85 -12.34
N THR A 9 3.33 -6.07 -13.16
CA THR A 9 3.47 -6.10 -14.63
C THR A 9 3.33 -4.71 -15.25
N SER A 10 2.91 -3.73 -14.47
CA SER A 10 2.56 -2.39 -14.98
C SER A 10 3.60 -1.31 -14.67
N THR A 11 4.53 -1.56 -13.76
CA THR A 11 5.61 -0.65 -13.39
C THR A 11 6.95 -1.37 -13.46
N ASP A 12 8.02 -0.64 -13.79
CA ASP A 12 9.41 -1.13 -13.73
C ASP A 12 9.90 -1.28 -12.27
N GLU A 13 8.98 -1.29 -11.33
CA GLU A 13 9.25 -1.40 -9.92
C GLU A 13 9.69 -2.81 -9.58
N ILE A 14 10.95 -2.93 -9.21
CA ILE A 14 11.47 -4.15 -8.59
C ILE A 14 11.00 -4.11 -7.12
N GLU A 15 9.75 -4.49 -6.88
CA GLU A 15 9.38 -4.80 -5.50
C GLU A 15 10.35 -5.84 -4.96
N PRO A 16 10.85 -5.63 -3.71
CA PRO A 16 11.69 -6.64 -3.10
C PRO A 16 10.93 -7.96 -3.17
N LYS A 17 11.50 -8.93 -3.89
CA LYS A 17 10.94 -10.28 -3.97
C LYS A 17 10.76 -10.72 -2.53
N PHE A 18 9.55 -10.72 -2.04
CA PHE A 18 9.24 -11.34 -0.77
C PHE A 18 9.82 -12.75 -0.87
N LEU A 19 10.88 -12.96 -0.12
CA LEU A 19 11.61 -14.22 -0.16
C LEU A 19 10.57 -15.32 0.04
N LEU A 20 10.59 -16.30 -0.85
CA LEU A 20 9.78 -17.51 -0.73
C LEU A 20 9.92 -18.14 0.68
N ASN A 21 11.04 -17.86 1.34
CA ASN A 21 11.32 -18.26 2.70
C ASN A 21 11.21 -17.07 3.64
N GLN A 22 10.19 -17.08 4.46
CA GLN A 22 10.02 -16.13 5.55
C GLN A 22 11.19 -16.23 6.51
N LYS A 23 11.82 -15.10 6.85
CA LYS A 23 12.90 -15.04 7.84
C LYS A 23 12.36 -14.48 9.14
N PHE A 24 12.24 -15.32 10.13
CA PHE A 24 11.97 -14.88 11.51
C PHE A 24 13.27 -14.75 12.28
N SER A 25 13.34 -13.79 13.21
CA SER A 25 14.47 -13.67 14.15
C SER A 25 14.61 -14.88 15.06
N ASN A 26 13.53 -15.60 15.33
CA ASN A 26 13.55 -16.85 16.09
C ASN A 26 13.73 -18.05 15.15
N PRO A 27 14.84 -18.84 15.28
CA PRO A 27 15.11 -20.00 14.43
C PRO A 27 14.03 -21.08 14.48
N LEU A 28 13.41 -21.31 15.65
CA LEU A 28 12.34 -22.30 15.79
C LEU A 28 11.09 -21.93 14.99
N LYS A 29 10.77 -20.63 14.90
CA LYS A 29 9.68 -20.15 14.04
C LYS A 29 10.01 -20.37 12.56
N ASN A 30 11.27 -20.17 12.15
CA ASN A 30 11.70 -20.45 10.78
C ASN A 30 11.46 -21.92 10.42
N ILE A 31 11.88 -22.85 11.29
CA ILE A 31 11.67 -24.30 11.09
C ILE A 31 10.17 -24.60 11.04
N TYR A 32 9.42 -24.11 12.01
CA TYR A 32 7.99 -24.39 12.13
C TYR A 32 7.19 -23.93 10.90
N TYR A 33 7.32 -22.67 10.51
CA TYR A 33 6.54 -22.11 9.40
C TYR A 33 7.04 -22.55 8.02
N ASN A 34 8.36 -22.63 7.81
CA ASN A 34 8.91 -22.90 6.48
C ASN A 34 9.00 -24.40 6.16
N PHE A 35 9.18 -25.26 7.16
CA PHE A 35 9.39 -26.70 6.95
C PHE A 35 8.24 -27.58 7.45
N LEU A 36 7.68 -27.29 8.62
CA LEU A 36 6.58 -28.10 9.16
C LEU A 36 5.23 -27.69 8.59
N LEU A 37 4.84 -26.45 8.74
CA LEU A 37 3.55 -25.96 8.23
C LEU A 37 3.59 -25.66 6.73
N ARG A 38 4.74 -25.27 6.21
CA ARG A 38 4.91 -24.78 4.82
C ARG A 38 3.89 -23.67 4.48
N GLU A 39 3.62 -22.82 5.45
CA GLU A 39 2.60 -21.77 5.36
C GLU A 39 3.25 -20.42 5.03
N ASN A 40 2.84 -19.80 3.94
CA ASN A 40 3.22 -18.42 3.64
C ASN A 40 2.27 -17.48 4.39
N LEU A 41 2.75 -16.85 5.47
CA LEU A 41 1.95 -15.93 6.30
C LEU A 41 1.51 -14.67 5.55
N ASN A 42 2.18 -14.33 4.44
CA ASN A 42 1.81 -13.20 3.59
C ASN A 42 0.80 -13.60 2.50
N SER A 43 0.39 -14.87 2.43
CA SER A 43 -0.65 -15.27 1.49
C SER A 43 -2.01 -14.71 1.89
N ILE A 44 -2.89 -14.46 0.92
CA ILE A 44 -4.24 -13.98 1.17
C ILE A 44 -5.01 -14.91 2.12
N SER A 45 -4.82 -16.23 2.00
CA SER A 45 -5.46 -17.23 2.87
C SER A 45 -4.98 -17.11 4.32
N SER A 46 -3.68 -16.92 4.55
CA SER A 46 -3.13 -16.74 5.89
C SER A 46 -3.61 -15.44 6.52
N VAL A 47 -3.65 -14.36 5.76
CA VAL A 47 -4.17 -13.07 6.23
C VAL A 47 -5.66 -13.17 6.53
N GLN A 48 -6.46 -13.84 5.69
CA GLN A 48 -7.88 -14.10 5.96
C GLN A 48 -8.09 -14.88 7.25
N LYS A 49 -7.28 -15.92 7.47
CA LYS A 49 -7.32 -16.72 8.69
C LYS A 49 -7.01 -15.89 9.94
N LEU A 50 -5.98 -15.05 9.87
CA LEU A 50 -5.60 -14.13 10.95
C LEU A 50 -6.74 -13.17 11.28
N LEU A 51 -7.41 -12.64 10.25
CA LEU A 51 -8.44 -11.62 10.36
C LEU A 51 -9.87 -12.19 10.49
N THR A 52 -10.01 -13.51 10.72
CA THR A 52 -11.31 -14.20 10.76
C THR A 52 -12.29 -13.55 11.73
N LYS A 53 -11.81 -13.04 12.87
CA LYS A 53 -12.64 -12.31 13.86
C LYS A 53 -13.33 -11.08 13.27
N TYR A 54 -12.73 -10.47 12.25
CA TYR A 54 -13.18 -9.22 11.63
C TYR A 54 -13.74 -9.42 10.22
N LYS A 55 -14.01 -10.66 9.80
CA LYS A 55 -14.39 -11.02 8.42
C LYS A 55 -15.56 -10.22 7.85
N ASN A 56 -16.50 -9.77 8.70
CA ASN A 56 -17.65 -9.00 8.27
C ASN A 56 -17.33 -7.51 8.04
N ASN A 57 -16.17 -7.03 8.52
CA ASN A 57 -15.77 -5.64 8.47
C ASN A 57 -14.59 -5.42 7.51
N ILE A 58 -14.02 -6.50 6.95
CA ILE A 58 -12.80 -6.44 6.13
C ILE A 58 -13.06 -7.13 4.80
N LYS A 59 -12.65 -6.46 3.74
CA LYS A 59 -12.55 -7.02 2.39
C LYS A 59 -11.11 -7.01 1.94
N LEU A 60 -10.51 -8.19 1.71
CA LEU A 60 -9.18 -8.31 1.14
C LEU A 60 -9.29 -8.38 -0.38
N ILE A 61 -8.50 -7.55 -1.07
CA ILE A 61 -8.45 -7.52 -2.52
C ILE A 61 -6.99 -7.73 -2.92
N ALA A 62 -6.73 -8.84 -3.63
CA ALA A 62 -5.42 -9.12 -4.20
C ALA A 62 -5.27 -8.42 -5.55
N GLY A 63 -4.13 -7.82 -5.79
CA GLY A 63 -3.78 -7.23 -7.06
C GLY A 63 -2.92 -5.98 -6.93
N ASP A 64 -2.43 -5.55 -8.07
CA ASP A 64 -1.73 -4.29 -8.27
C ASP A 64 -2.76 -3.14 -8.25
N THR A 65 -2.47 -2.07 -7.53
CA THR A 65 -3.33 -0.87 -7.42
C THR A 65 -3.69 -0.31 -8.79
N ASN A 66 -2.75 -0.28 -9.74
CA ASN A 66 -3.00 0.16 -11.12
C ASN A 66 -4.13 -0.62 -11.80
N SER A 67 -4.30 -1.90 -11.43
CA SER A 67 -5.31 -2.77 -12.03
C SER A 67 -6.61 -2.81 -11.24
N VAL A 68 -6.52 -2.79 -9.91
CA VAL A 68 -7.69 -3.05 -9.06
C VAL A 68 -8.36 -1.78 -8.53
N LEU A 69 -7.61 -0.70 -8.34
CA LEU A 69 -8.11 0.51 -7.70
C LEU A 69 -9.24 1.16 -8.51
N ASN A 70 -9.16 1.12 -9.85
CA ASN A 70 -10.20 1.61 -10.74
C ASN A 70 -11.51 0.80 -10.67
N ASN A 71 -11.48 -0.42 -10.12
CA ASN A 71 -12.62 -1.32 -10.01
C ASN A 71 -13.23 -1.36 -8.60
N ILE A 72 -12.71 -0.55 -7.68
CA ILE A 72 -13.21 -0.45 -6.32
C ILE A 72 -14.17 0.75 -6.24
N ASP A 73 -15.34 0.55 -5.64
CA ASP A 73 -16.24 1.65 -5.33
C ASP A 73 -15.66 2.49 -4.17
N LEU A 74 -15.05 3.61 -4.52
CA LEU A 74 -14.47 4.56 -3.58
C LEU A 74 -15.47 5.63 -3.11
N ASN A 75 -16.73 5.61 -3.58
CA ASN A 75 -17.67 6.70 -3.32
C ASN A 75 -18.03 6.90 -1.85
N LYS A 76 -17.87 5.85 -1.05
CA LYS A 76 -18.19 5.85 0.40
C LYS A 76 -16.95 5.85 1.27
N ILE A 77 -15.78 6.09 0.69
CA ILE A 77 -14.51 6.11 1.41
C ILE A 77 -14.26 7.55 1.85
N ASP A 78 -13.94 7.72 3.12
CA ASP A 78 -13.60 8.99 3.75
C ASP A 78 -12.16 9.01 4.30
N PHE A 79 -11.53 7.84 4.45
CA PHE A 79 -10.15 7.71 4.88
C PHE A 79 -9.41 6.63 4.08
N ILE A 80 -8.19 6.95 3.66
CA ILE A 80 -7.29 6.04 2.92
C ILE A 80 -5.92 6.09 3.58
N PHE A 81 -5.36 4.93 3.91
CA PHE A 81 -3.94 4.77 4.23
C PHE A 81 -3.23 4.23 2.99
N LEU A 82 -2.42 5.07 2.36
CA LEU A 82 -1.68 4.74 1.15
C LEU A 82 -0.26 4.29 1.52
N ASP A 83 -0.06 2.99 1.56
CA ASP A 83 1.20 2.31 1.84
C ASP A 83 1.40 1.24 0.75
N GLY A 84 1.69 1.71 -0.45
CA GLY A 84 1.78 0.91 -1.68
C GLY A 84 3.20 0.83 -2.22
N GLY A 85 3.32 0.86 -3.54
CA GLY A 85 4.63 0.88 -4.19
C GLY A 85 5.41 2.19 -3.95
N HIS A 86 6.74 2.12 -4.07
CA HIS A 86 7.64 3.23 -3.72
C HIS A 86 8.18 3.99 -4.94
N SER A 87 7.78 3.62 -6.17
CA SER A 87 8.19 4.36 -7.36
C SER A 87 7.37 5.63 -7.53
N TYR A 88 8.00 6.67 -8.07
CA TYR A 88 7.33 7.92 -8.45
C TYR A 88 6.06 7.66 -9.29
N LYS A 89 6.16 6.73 -10.25
CA LYS A 89 5.07 6.40 -11.16
C LYS A 89 3.89 5.76 -10.44
N THR A 90 4.15 4.78 -9.56
CA THR A 90 3.08 4.08 -8.81
C THR A 90 2.36 5.05 -7.89
N VAL A 91 3.09 5.80 -7.08
CA VAL A 91 2.50 6.77 -6.14
C VAL A 91 1.69 7.83 -6.88
N THR A 92 2.24 8.38 -7.97
CA THR A 92 1.51 9.38 -8.79
C THR A 92 0.22 8.80 -9.35
N ASN A 93 0.27 7.58 -9.90
CA ASN A 93 -0.91 6.93 -10.47
C ASN A 93 -1.98 6.66 -9.42
N ASP A 94 -1.60 6.16 -8.26
CA ASP A 94 -2.54 5.89 -7.17
C ASP A 94 -3.23 7.18 -6.69
N LEU A 95 -2.47 8.25 -6.48
CA LEU A 95 -3.00 9.55 -6.10
C LEU A 95 -3.94 10.14 -7.16
N GLU A 96 -3.61 10.01 -8.45
CA GLU A 96 -4.46 10.48 -9.55
C GLU A 96 -5.80 9.74 -9.60
N ILE A 97 -5.80 8.42 -9.40
CA ILE A 97 -7.03 7.62 -9.36
C ILE A 97 -7.90 8.03 -8.17
N LEU A 98 -7.30 8.16 -6.99
CA LEU A 98 -7.99 8.59 -5.78
C LEU A 98 -8.60 9.99 -5.96
N TYR A 99 -7.80 10.93 -6.44
CA TYR A 99 -8.23 12.31 -6.66
C TYR A 99 -9.38 12.41 -7.66
N LYS A 100 -9.30 11.71 -8.78
CA LYS A 100 -10.36 11.69 -9.79
C LYS A 100 -11.72 11.30 -9.21
N THR A 101 -11.71 10.39 -8.23
CA THR A 101 -12.95 9.85 -7.63
C THR A 101 -13.40 10.63 -6.40
N LEU A 102 -12.46 11.15 -5.62
CA LEU A 102 -12.72 11.69 -4.27
C LEU A 102 -12.63 13.22 -4.19
N LYS A 103 -12.19 13.89 -5.24
CA LYS A 103 -12.08 15.36 -5.27
C LYS A 103 -13.38 16.03 -4.80
N GLY A 104 -13.24 16.89 -3.77
CA GLY A 104 -14.35 17.63 -3.17
C GLY A 104 -15.23 16.86 -2.21
N LYS A 105 -14.89 15.60 -1.90
CA LYS A 105 -15.60 14.77 -0.90
C LYS A 105 -15.03 14.90 0.51
N LYS A 106 -13.93 15.65 0.68
CA LYS A 106 -13.19 15.80 1.94
C LYS A 106 -12.65 14.48 2.48
N ALA A 107 -12.32 13.55 1.57
CA ALA A 107 -11.65 12.30 1.95
C ALA A 107 -10.21 12.60 2.37
N VAL A 108 -9.76 11.97 3.45
CA VAL A 108 -8.40 12.08 3.96
C VAL A 108 -7.54 10.96 3.36
N VAL A 109 -6.41 11.31 2.79
CA VAL A 109 -5.39 10.35 2.33
C VAL A 109 -4.14 10.55 3.17
N LEU A 110 -3.78 9.53 3.94
CA LEU A 110 -2.55 9.47 4.71
C LEU A 110 -1.54 8.61 3.95
N CYS A 111 -0.51 9.24 3.40
CA CYS A 111 0.55 8.56 2.64
C CYS A 111 1.71 8.19 3.58
N ASP A 112 2.12 6.91 3.57
CA ASP A 112 3.34 6.49 4.26
C ASP A 112 4.60 6.87 3.47
N ASP A 113 5.75 6.69 4.11
CA ASP A 113 7.08 6.88 3.52
C ASP A 113 7.36 8.27 2.95
N TYR A 114 6.68 9.30 3.44
CA TYR A 114 6.96 10.69 3.05
C TYR A 114 8.18 11.27 3.77
N GLY A 115 8.71 10.61 4.78
CA GLY A 115 9.84 11.04 5.61
C GLY A 115 11.12 11.36 4.83
N ASP A 116 12.23 11.54 5.56
CA ASP A 116 13.49 12.10 5.01
C ASP A 116 14.49 11.04 4.51
N GLU A 117 14.13 9.76 4.56
CA GLU A 117 15.04 8.68 4.19
C GLU A 117 15.31 8.66 2.67
N SER A 118 16.56 8.42 2.31
CA SER A 118 17.02 8.55 0.92
C SER A 118 16.38 7.56 -0.05
N TYR A 119 15.95 6.39 0.43
CA TYR A 119 15.33 5.36 -0.41
C TYR A 119 13.86 5.66 -0.75
N ILE A 120 13.23 6.56 -0.03
CA ILE A 120 11.83 6.96 -0.27
C ILE A 120 11.70 8.31 -0.97
N LYS A 121 12.80 8.84 -1.50
CA LYS A 121 12.83 10.12 -2.20
C LYS A 121 11.83 10.21 -3.36
N GLU A 122 11.59 9.11 -4.06
CA GLU A 122 10.63 9.06 -5.16
C GLU A 122 9.19 9.24 -4.67
N VAL A 123 8.83 8.62 -3.54
CA VAL A 123 7.52 8.78 -2.89
C VAL A 123 7.27 10.25 -2.56
N ARG A 124 8.22 10.88 -1.87
CA ARG A 124 8.15 12.30 -1.51
C ARG A 124 8.00 13.21 -2.73
N ASN A 125 8.80 12.97 -3.77
CA ASN A 125 8.73 13.78 -4.98
C ASN A 125 7.37 13.64 -5.68
N ALA A 126 6.85 12.41 -5.79
CA ALA A 126 5.54 12.15 -6.39
C ALA A 126 4.41 12.88 -5.65
N ILE A 127 4.42 12.80 -4.32
CA ILE A 127 3.43 13.47 -3.47
C ILE A 127 3.53 14.99 -3.61
N ASN A 128 4.74 15.56 -3.56
CA ASN A 128 4.95 17.01 -3.68
C ASN A 128 4.48 17.54 -5.04
N ASP A 129 4.84 16.86 -6.13
CA ASP A 129 4.44 17.26 -7.48
C ASP A 129 2.93 17.14 -7.66
N PHE A 130 2.32 16.09 -7.09
CA PHE A 130 0.87 15.91 -7.11
C PHE A 130 0.14 17.04 -6.34
N VAL A 131 0.59 17.36 -5.13
CA VAL A 131 0.06 18.43 -4.30
C VAL A 131 0.15 19.78 -5.01
N LYS A 132 1.31 20.09 -5.58
CA LYS A 132 1.56 21.32 -6.34
C LYS A 132 0.65 21.41 -7.59
N LYS A 133 0.56 20.32 -8.36
CA LYS A 133 -0.26 20.25 -9.57
C LYS A 133 -1.75 20.53 -9.29
N ASN A 134 -2.26 20.00 -8.18
CA ASN A 134 -3.68 20.04 -7.85
C ASN A 134 -4.03 21.17 -6.85
N ASN A 135 -3.04 21.98 -6.45
CA ASN A 135 -3.18 23.05 -5.46
C ASN A 135 -3.83 22.57 -4.14
N LEU A 136 -3.32 21.43 -3.64
CA LEU A 136 -3.76 20.83 -2.38
C LEU A 136 -2.92 21.31 -1.21
N HIS A 137 -3.47 21.20 -0.02
CA HIS A 137 -2.73 21.36 1.23
C HIS A 137 -2.14 20.00 1.64
N LEU A 138 -0.89 20.02 2.14
CA LEU A 138 -0.21 18.88 2.69
C LEU A 138 0.15 19.18 4.13
N GLU A 139 -0.18 18.27 5.05
CA GLU A 139 0.27 18.30 6.43
C GLU A 139 1.24 17.14 6.70
N LEU A 140 2.37 17.44 7.36
CA LEU A 140 3.35 16.42 7.75
C LEU A 140 3.01 15.91 9.15
N ILE A 141 2.68 14.62 9.25
CA ILE A 141 2.34 13.95 10.49
C ILE A 141 3.52 13.08 10.95
N GLU A 142 3.93 13.26 12.22
CA GLU A 142 5.00 12.47 12.89
C GLU A 142 6.31 12.39 12.09
N ASN A 143 6.63 13.41 11.30
CA ASN A 143 7.81 13.45 10.40
C ASN A 143 7.92 12.25 9.45
N ARG A 144 6.83 11.52 9.23
CA ARG A 144 6.80 10.31 8.42
C ARG A 144 5.70 10.33 7.36
N PHE A 145 4.51 10.76 7.72
CA PHE A 145 3.34 10.66 6.86
C PHE A 145 3.00 12.00 6.22
N ALA A 146 2.49 11.96 5.00
CA ALA A 146 1.86 13.12 4.38
C ALA A 146 0.34 12.95 4.40
N GLU A 147 -0.36 13.89 5.04
CA GLU A 147 -1.82 13.96 5.04
C GLU A 147 -2.30 14.91 3.94
N LEU A 148 -3.23 14.45 3.13
CA LEU A 148 -3.90 15.21 2.07
C LEU A 148 -5.40 15.13 2.27
N ILE A 149 -6.11 16.23 1.98
CA ILE A 149 -7.58 16.27 1.93
C ILE A 149 -7.99 16.48 0.47
N LEU A 150 -8.75 15.52 -0.08
CA LEU A 150 -9.17 15.50 -1.48
C LEU A 150 -10.57 16.10 -1.69
#